data_41ee20d465d71911c422efd067f6d486
#
_entry.id   41ee20d465d71911c422efd067f6d486
#
_cell.length_a   1.000
_cell.length_b   1.000
_cell.length_c   1.000
_cell.angle_alpha   90.00
_cell.angle_beta   90.00
_cell.angle_gamma   90.00
#
_symmetry.space_group_name_H-M   'P 1'
#
loop_
_entity.id
_entity.type
_entity.pdbx_description
1 polymer ?
#
loop_
_entity_poly.entity_id
_entity_poly.type
_entity_poly.pdbx_seq_one_letter_code
_entity_poly.pdbx_strand_id
1 'polypeptide(L)'
;MEKSKEILINESEDIILARQYAREMAIILGFGLADQARITAAVSELSRNVYLYAKTGRVLIKALSEGNKEGIEIITEDEGSGIPDIELAMQDGYSTAKGLGQGLPGTKRLMDEFEIKSEVLKGTTVTVRKWLS
;
A
#
# COMPACT_ATOMS: atom_id res chain seq x y z
N MET A 1 15.76 -5.19 -16.14
CA MET A 1 14.82 -4.36 -15.35
C MET A 1 14.14 -5.22 -14.30
N GLU A 2 14.19 -4.79 -13.07
CA GLU A 2 13.48 -5.49 -12.01
C GLU A 2 11.98 -5.27 -12.15
N LYS A 3 11.22 -6.36 -12.05
CA LYS A 3 9.76 -6.30 -12.09
C LYS A 3 9.12 -6.42 -10.72
N SER A 4 9.93 -6.57 -9.69
CA SER A 4 9.44 -6.58 -8.31
C SER A 4 10.52 -6.07 -7.37
N LYS A 5 10.07 -5.52 -6.25
CA LYS A 5 10.96 -4.99 -5.21
C LYS A 5 10.33 -5.23 -3.86
N GLU A 6 11.11 -5.73 -2.91
CA GLU A 6 10.68 -5.87 -1.53
C GLU A 6 11.41 -4.84 -0.67
N ILE A 7 10.65 -4.13 0.15
CA ILE A 7 11.22 -3.16 1.09
C ILE A 7 10.77 -3.58 2.49
N LEU A 8 11.73 -3.78 3.38
CA LEU A 8 11.44 -4.07 4.77
C LEU A 8 11.14 -2.77 5.50
N ILE A 9 10.09 -2.79 6.30
CA ILE A 9 9.69 -1.63 7.11
C ILE A 9 10.09 -1.93 8.54
N ASN A 10 11.12 -1.27 9.01
CA ASN A 10 11.63 -1.38 10.38
C ASN A 10 11.71 -0.02 11.06
N GLU A 11 11.91 1.02 10.27
CA GLU A 11 12.07 2.39 10.74
C GLU A 11 11.21 3.32 9.90
N SER A 12 10.95 4.53 10.42
CA SER A 12 10.11 5.49 9.71
C SER A 12 10.69 5.89 8.35
N GLU A 13 12.02 5.90 8.22
CA GLU A 13 12.69 6.22 6.96
C GLU A 13 12.38 5.22 5.86
N ASP A 14 12.02 3.99 6.22
CA ASP A 14 11.69 2.96 5.24
C ASP A 14 10.40 3.27 4.49
N ILE A 15 9.52 4.08 5.08
CA ILE A 15 8.32 4.56 4.42
C ILE A 15 8.69 5.42 3.20
N ILE A 16 9.70 6.28 3.37
CA ILE A 16 10.19 7.12 2.29
C ILE A 16 10.79 6.26 1.18
N LEU A 17 11.54 5.25 1.57
CA LEU A 17 12.17 4.34 0.62
C LEU A 17 11.12 3.58 -0.20
N ALA A 18 10.09 3.06 0.45
CA ALA A 18 9.01 2.36 -0.22
C ALA A 18 8.31 3.27 -1.23
N ARG A 19 8.08 4.51 -0.85
CA ARG A 19 7.45 5.50 -1.71
C ARG A 19 8.28 5.80 -2.94
N GLN A 20 9.61 5.93 -2.76
CA GLN A 20 10.52 6.18 -3.88
C GLN A 20 10.52 5.03 -4.89
N TYR A 21 10.60 3.80 -4.41
CA TYR A 21 10.58 2.64 -5.30
C TYR A 21 9.26 2.49 -6.03
N ALA A 22 8.15 2.78 -5.36
CA ALA A 22 6.84 2.72 -6.00
C ALA A 22 6.74 3.76 -7.12
N ARG A 23 7.24 4.96 -6.89
CA ARG A 23 7.23 6.00 -7.90
C ARG A 23 8.10 5.61 -9.10
N GLU A 24 9.29 5.10 -8.85
CA GLU A 24 10.18 4.65 -9.92
C GLU A 24 9.52 3.57 -10.78
N MET A 25 8.90 2.59 -10.14
CA MET A 25 8.21 1.52 -10.84
C MET A 25 7.05 2.09 -11.68
N ALA A 26 6.28 3.01 -11.11
CA ALA A 26 5.17 3.64 -11.82
C ALA A 26 5.65 4.40 -13.06
N ILE A 27 6.77 5.11 -12.94
CA ILE A 27 7.36 5.82 -14.06
C ILE A 27 7.80 4.82 -15.15
N ILE A 28 8.49 3.78 -14.77
CA ILE A 28 8.98 2.75 -15.72
C ILE A 28 7.81 2.09 -16.44
N LEU A 29 6.71 1.84 -15.74
CA LEU A 29 5.54 1.20 -16.32
C LEU A 29 4.72 2.13 -17.22
N GLY A 30 4.96 3.44 -17.15
CA GLY A 30 4.31 4.40 -18.03
C GLY A 30 3.11 5.13 -17.44
N PHE A 31 2.94 5.10 -16.12
CA PHE A 31 1.86 5.86 -15.49
C PHE A 31 2.11 7.37 -15.61
N GLY A 32 1.05 8.14 -15.83
CA GLY A 32 1.12 9.59 -15.85
C GLY A 32 1.30 10.18 -14.46
N LEU A 33 1.54 11.49 -14.39
CA LEU A 33 1.85 12.16 -13.12
C LEU A 33 0.75 12.00 -12.08
N ALA A 34 -0.52 12.09 -12.47
CA ALA A 34 -1.63 11.96 -11.53
C ALA A 34 -1.66 10.56 -10.90
N ASP A 35 -1.48 9.53 -11.72
CA ASP A 35 -1.49 8.17 -11.20
C ASP A 35 -0.22 7.86 -10.41
N GLN A 36 0.93 8.42 -10.80
CA GLN A 36 2.13 8.32 -9.98
C GLN A 36 1.88 8.86 -8.57
N ALA A 37 1.19 10.00 -8.48
CA ALA A 37 0.87 10.59 -7.19
C ALA A 37 -0.09 9.72 -6.38
N ARG A 38 -1.09 9.14 -7.04
CA ARG A 38 -2.04 8.23 -6.36
C ARG A 38 -1.34 6.99 -5.84
N ILE A 39 -0.47 6.40 -6.64
CA ILE A 39 0.28 5.21 -6.26
C ILE A 39 1.19 5.51 -5.07
N THR A 40 1.93 6.62 -5.12
CA THR A 40 2.83 6.96 -4.03
C THR A 40 2.09 7.29 -2.74
N ALA A 41 0.92 7.95 -2.85
CA ALA A 41 0.10 8.23 -1.68
C ALA A 41 -0.42 6.94 -1.04
N ALA A 42 -0.86 5.98 -1.86
CA ALA A 42 -1.32 4.69 -1.36
C ALA A 42 -0.19 3.95 -0.63
N VAL A 43 1.00 3.91 -1.24
CA VAL A 43 2.15 3.25 -0.61
C VAL A 43 2.52 3.92 0.70
N SER A 44 2.48 5.26 0.75
CA SER A 44 2.77 5.99 1.98
C SER A 44 1.82 5.61 3.11
N GLU A 45 0.52 5.55 2.81
CA GLU A 45 -0.47 5.19 3.83
C GLU A 45 -0.33 3.75 4.29
N LEU A 46 -0.15 2.82 3.35
CA LEU A 46 -0.01 1.41 3.69
C LEU A 46 1.27 1.14 4.48
N SER A 47 2.38 1.75 4.08
CA SER A 47 3.66 1.60 4.78
C SER A 47 3.59 2.20 6.18
N ARG A 48 2.93 3.35 6.30
CA ARG A 48 2.75 3.99 7.61
C ARG A 48 1.93 3.11 8.53
N ASN A 49 0.87 2.48 8.02
CA ASN A 49 0.07 1.58 8.82
C ASN A 49 0.88 0.41 9.36
N VAL A 50 1.75 -0.17 8.54
CA VAL A 50 2.65 -1.22 9.00
C VAL A 50 3.50 -0.70 10.16
N TYR A 51 4.13 0.45 9.99
CA TYR A 51 5.02 1.01 11.01
C TYR A 51 4.27 1.37 12.29
N LEU A 52 3.11 2.00 12.17
CA LEU A 52 2.35 2.47 13.35
C LEU A 52 1.75 1.33 14.14
N TYR A 53 1.25 0.29 13.47
CA TYR A 53 0.47 -0.73 14.14
C TYR A 53 1.22 -2.05 14.37
N ALA A 54 2.26 -2.30 13.60
CA ALA A 54 3.03 -3.54 13.74
C ALA A 54 4.51 -3.30 14.01
N LYS A 55 5.01 -2.09 13.80
CA LYS A 55 6.41 -1.68 13.93
C LYS A 55 7.28 -2.23 12.81
N THR A 56 7.08 -3.48 12.40
CA THR A 56 7.84 -4.11 11.33
C THR A 56 6.92 -4.83 10.37
N GLY A 57 7.35 -4.90 9.13
CA GLY A 57 6.63 -5.60 8.09
C GLY A 57 7.35 -5.41 6.78
N ARG A 58 6.64 -5.61 5.68
CA ARG A 58 7.26 -5.45 4.37
C ARG A 58 6.28 -4.92 3.35
N VAL A 59 6.84 -4.31 2.31
CA VAL A 59 6.10 -3.81 1.16
C VAL A 59 6.68 -4.48 -0.07
N LEU A 60 5.81 -5.11 -0.85
CA LEU A 60 6.17 -5.73 -2.12
C LEU A 60 5.58 -4.86 -3.23
N ILE A 61 6.42 -4.46 -4.18
CA ILE A 61 6.01 -3.64 -5.30
C ILE A 61 6.31 -4.42 -6.57
N LYS A 62 5.28 -4.73 -7.37
CA LYS A 62 5.42 -5.60 -8.53
C LYS A 62 4.80 -4.99 -9.77
N ALA A 63 5.46 -5.20 -10.91
CA ALA A 63 4.83 -4.98 -12.20
C ALA A 63 3.84 -6.12 -12.43
N LEU A 64 2.67 -5.80 -12.96
CA LEU A 64 1.57 -6.75 -13.12
C LEU A 64 1.12 -6.76 -14.57
N SER A 65 0.87 -7.95 -15.09
CA SER A 65 0.39 -8.12 -16.46
C SER A 65 -0.68 -9.19 -16.48
N GLU A 66 -1.87 -8.83 -16.96
CA GLU A 66 -3.00 -9.75 -17.12
C GLU A 66 -3.65 -9.52 -18.46
N GLY A 67 -3.49 -10.48 -19.39
CA GLY A 67 -3.98 -10.33 -20.74
C GLY A 67 -3.36 -9.11 -21.39
N ASN A 68 -4.20 -8.16 -21.82
CA ASN A 68 -3.75 -6.93 -22.44
C ASN A 68 -3.55 -5.79 -21.44
N LYS A 69 -3.76 -6.05 -20.17
CA LYS A 69 -3.62 -5.03 -19.13
C LYS A 69 -2.26 -5.09 -18.48
N GLU A 70 -1.69 -3.93 -18.23
CA GLU A 70 -0.47 -3.81 -17.46
C GLU A 70 -0.72 -2.85 -16.31
N GLY A 71 -0.07 -3.09 -15.19
CA GLY A 71 -0.27 -2.29 -14.01
C GLY A 71 0.77 -2.53 -12.95
N ILE A 72 0.46 -2.05 -11.75
CA ILE A 72 1.31 -2.19 -10.58
C ILE A 72 0.51 -2.81 -9.45
N GLU A 73 1.15 -3.72 -8.72
CA GLU A 73 0.57 -4.32 -7.53
C GLU A 73 1.44 -4.01 -6.34
N ILE A 74 0.81 -3.63 -5.25
CA ILE A 74 1.51 -3.34 -4.01
C ILE A 74 0.87 -4.16 -2.92
N ILE A 75 1.69 -4.93 -2.21
CA ILE A 75 1.25 -5.78 -1.12
C ILE A 75 2.01 -5.36 0.12
N THR A 76 1.28 -5.07 1.21
CA THR A 76 1.91 -4.85 2.51
C THR A 76 1.53 -6.00 3.43
N GLU A 77 2.52 -6.49 4.16
CA GLU A 77 2.32 -7.60 5.09
C GLU A 77 2.97 -7.27 6.41
N ASP A 78 2.25 -7.52 7.50
CA ASP A 78 2.81 -7.40 8.83
C ASP A 78 2.27 -8.51 9.74
N GLU A 79 2.96 -8.73 10.84
CA GLU A 79 2.55 -9.70 11.86
C GLU A 79 2.16 -8.99 13.15
N GLY A 80 1.50 -7.84 13.01
CA GLY A 80 1.05 -7.06 14.15
C GLY A 80 -0.20 -7.61 14.81
N SER A 81 -0.90 -6.75 15.53
CA SER A 81 -2.08 -7.17 16.29
C SER A 81 -3.30 -7.50 15.41
N GLY A 82 -3.26 -7.15 14.15
CA GLY A 82 -4.40 -7.31 13.26
C GLY A 82 -5.44 -6.22 13.46
N ILE A 83 -6.48 -6.28 12.65
CA ILE A 83 -7.59 -5.32 12.71
C ILE A 83 -8.82 -6.08 13.17
N PRO A 84 -9.34 -5.79 14.39
CA PRO A 84 -10.48 -6.53 14.91
C PRO A 84 -11.76 -6.33 14.10
N ASP A 85 -11.94 -5.15 13.54
CA ASP A 85 -13.15 -4.81 12.79
C ASP A 85 -12.77 -4.09 11.52
N ILE A 86 -12.68 -4.85 10.43
CA ILE A 86 -12.29 -4.31 9.13
C ILE A 86 -13.32 -3.32 8.61
N GLU A 87 -14.61 -3.58 8.82
CA GLU A 87 -15.65 -2.67 8.37
C GLU A 87 -15.51 -1.31 9.03
N LEU A 88 -15.24 -1.29 10.32
CA LEU A 88 -15.03 -0.05 11.06
C LEU A 88 -13.77 0.67 10.56
N ALA A 89 -12.69 -0.08 10.34
CA ALA A 89 -11.44 0.49 9.85
C ALA A 89 -11.60 1.11 8.46
N MET A 90 -12.56 0.61 7.69
CA MET A 90 -12.83 1.13 6.35
C MET A 90 -13.78 2.33 6.33
N GLN A 91 -14.29 2.75 7.48
CA GLN A 91 -15.13 3.94 7.56
C GLN A 91 -14.29 5.20 7.49
N ASP A 92 -14.81 6.20 6.77
CA ASP A 92 -14.13 7.49 6.66
C ASP A 92 -13.99 8.12 8.05
N GLY A 93 -12.80 8.62 8.33
CA GLY A 93 -12.52 9.32 9.57
C GLY A 93 -12.10 8.44 10.73
N TYR A 94 -12.24 7.13 10.64
CA TYR A 94 -11.94 6.25 11.76
C TYR A 94 -10.48 6.36 12.22
N SER A 95 -9.54 6.38 11.28
CA SER A 95 -8.12 6.39 11.61
C SER A 95 -7.47 7.76 11.53
N THR A 96 -8.22 8.83 11.29
CA THR A 96 -7.66 10.16 11.10
C THR A 96 -6.91 10.70 12.30
N ALA A 97 -7.29 10.25 13.50
CA ALA A 97 -6.60 10.68 14.72
C ALA A 97 -5.16 10.21 14.75
N LYS A 98 -4.83 9.18 14.00
CA LYS A 98 -3.51 8.57 14.03
C LYS A 98 -2.61 8.99 12.88
N GLY A 99 -3.16 9.54 11.83
CA GLY A 99 -2.38 9.83 10.65
C GLY A 99 -2.77 11.10 9.94
N LEU A 100 -1.98 11.45 8.96
CA LEU A 100 -2.18 12.62 8.14
C LEU A 100 -2.99 12.33 6.90
N GLY A 101 -3.19 11.06 6.60
CA GLY A 101 -3.88 10.66 5.39
C GLY A 101 -5.32 10.28 5.66
N GLN A 102 -5.90 9.64 4.66
CA GLN A 102 -7.30 9.22 4.70
C GLN A 102 -7.46 7.81 5.28
N GLY A 103 -6.35 7.18 5.66
CA GLY A 103 -6.36 5.80 6.14
C GLY A 103 -6.72 4.81 5.03
N LEU A 104 -7.27 3.67 5.43
CA LEU A 104 -7.63 2.62 4.48
C LEU A 104 -8.70 3.04 3.47
N PRO A 105 -9.75 3.75 3.87
CA PRO A 105 -10.74 4.22 2.88
C PRO A 105 -10.14 5.11 1.81
N GLY A 106 -9.21 6.00 2.19
CA GLY A 106 -8.53 6.86 1.24
C GLY A 106 -7.66 6.06 0.29
N THR A 107 -6.95 5.06 0.81
CA THR A 107 -6.13 4.18 -0.02
C THR A 107 -6.99 3.45 -1.05
N LYS A 108 -8.13 2.94 -0.63
CA LYS A 108 -9.05 2.24 -1.52
C LYS A 108 -9.50 3.15 -2.67
N ARG A 109 -9.77 4.42 -2.38
CA ARG A 109 -10.21 5.37 -3.40
C ARG A 109 -9.11 5.72 -4.41
N LEU A 110 -7.85 5.60 -4.02
CA LEU A 110 -6.73 5.94 -4.89
C LEU A 110 -6.41 4.84 -5.90
N MET A 111 -6.80 3.62 -5.62
CA MET A 111 -6.41 2.45 -6.41
C MET A 111 -7.61 1.83 -7.11
N ASP A 112 -7.35 1.02 -8.14
CA ASP A 112 -8.42 0.36 -8.89
C ASP A 112 -8.94 -0.89 -8.17
N GLU A 113 -8.07 -1.59 -7.45
CA GLU A 113 -8.44 -2.78 -6.70
C GLU A 113 -7.85 -2.71 -5.30
N PHE A 114 -8.59 -3.22 -4.35
CA PHE A 114 -8.19 -3.20 -2.95
C PHE A 114 -8.70 -4.46 -2.27
N GLU A 115 -7.80 -5.18 -1.60
CA GLU A 115 -8.16 -6.36 -0.82
C GLU A 115 -7.42 -6.29 0.51
N ILE A 116 -8.11 -6.57 1.58
CA ILE A 116 -7.51 -6.59 2.92
C ILE A 116 -7.87 -7.89 3.62
N LYS A 117 -6.86 -8.51 4.24
CA LYS A 117 -7.03 -9.68 5.07
C LYS A 117 -6.33 -9.41 6.40
N SER A 118 -7.04 -9.59 7.48
CA SER A 118 -6.48 -9.35 8.80
C SER A 118 -7.07 -10.32 9.80
N GLU A 119 -6.22 -10.78 10.70
CA GLU A 119 -6.59 -11.68 11.78
C GLU A 119 -5.99 -11.14 13.06
N VAL A 120 -6.82 -11.03 14.10
CA VAL A 120 -6.36 -10.53 15.40
C VAL A 120 -5.21 -11.40 15.90
N LEU A 121 -4.14 -10.76 16.33
CA LEU A 121 -2.91 -11.38 16.84
C LEU A 121 -2.08 -12.11 15.77
N LYS A 122 -2.47 -12.04 14.51
CA LYS A 122 -1.70 -12.67 13.43
C LYS A 122 -1.17 -11.67 12.40
N GLY A 123 -1.84 -10.54 12.23
CA GLY A 123 -1.36 -9.50 11.36
C GLY A 123 -2.32 -9.13 10.26
N THR A 124 -1.82 -8.32 9.32
CA THR A 124 -2.62 -7.75 8.25
C THR A 124 -1.86 -7.81 6.92
N THR A 125 -2.59 -8.17 5.87
CA THR A 125 -2.10 -8.13 4.50
C THR A 125 -3.05 -7.29 3.67
N VAL A 126 -2.52 -6.27 3.00
CA VAL A 126 -3.30 -5.40 2.11
C VAL A 126 -2.71 -5.49 0.72
N THR A 127 -3.55 -5.77 -0.27
CA THR A 127 -3.15 -5.85 -1.67
C THR A 127 -3.91 -4.79 -2.45
N VAL A 128 -3.20 -3.96 -3.18
CA VAL A 128 -3.82 -2.94 -4.03
C VAL A 128 -3.23 -3.03 -5.43
N ARG A 129 -4.04 -2.67 -6.42
CA ARG A 129 -3.61 -2.70 -7.82
C ARG A 129 -4.10 -1.46 -8.53
N LYS A 130 -3.28 -0.98 -9.45
CA LYS A 130 -3.66 0.09 -10.34
C LYS A 130 -3.25 -0.28 -11.76
N TRP A 131 -4.15 -0.07 -12.70
CA TRP A 131 -3.94 -0.46 -14.09
C TRP A 131 -3.66 0.75 -14.96
N LEU A 132 -2.83 0.53 -15.96
CA LEU A 132 -2.63 1.53 -17.02
C LEU A 132 -3.91 1.58 -17.86
N SER A 133 -4.31 2.79 -18.22
CA SER A 133 -5.50 2.99 -19.06
C SER A 133 -5.14 3.08 -20.52
#